data_7547be4f7aad150d930201dc87abdf83
#
_entry.id   7547be4f7aad150d930201dc87abdf83
#
_cell.length_a   1.000
_cell.length_b   1.000
_cell.length_c   1.000
_cell.angle_alpha   90.00
_cell.angle_beta   90.00
_cell.angle_gamma   90.00
#
_symmetry.space_group_name_H-M   'P 1'
#
loop_
_entity.id
_entity.type
_entity.pdbx_description
1 polymer ?
#
loop_
_entity_poly.entity_id
_entity_poly.type
_entity_poly.pdbx_seq_one_letter_code
_entity_poly.pdbx_strand_id
1 'polypeptide(L)'
;YKMLHFLLFIITIILLWILDIPGKSLSCGMCLIIFSTAKEYSMGTTQPIRNKDELAAFRMYYKDIHPNRRNYCLIVMGLNTALRISDLLKLKWDNVYNFEHHVFRSHFLVNEQKTGKNNYVTLNCNATDALRAYFNERHPTEHEFIFTKATCRRQPINRAQAYRIVRTAAEETVQDEHISCHSLRKTF
;
A
#
# COMPACT_ATOMS: atom_id res chain seq x y z
N TYR A 1 -17.30 -12.95 14.07
CA TYR A 1 -16.68 -12.59 15.37
C TYR A 1 -16.71 -11.07 15.61
N LYS A 2 -16.36 -10.21 14.65
CA LYS A 2 -16.37 -8.73 14.83
C LYS A 2 -17.77 -8.14 15.06
N MET A 3 -18.81 -8.70 14.45
CA MET A 3 -20.19 -8.26 14.69
C MET A 3 -20.70 -8.60 16.10
N LEU A 4 -20.29 -9.73 16.67
CA LEU A 4 -20.70 -10.15 18.01
C LEU A 4 -20.08 -9.24 19.09
N HIS A 5 -18.82 -8.82 18.91
CA HIS A 5 -18.17 -7.85 19.80
C HIS A 5 -18.79 -6.45 19.73
N PHE A 6 -19.22 -6.03 18.54
CA PHE A 6 -19.90 -4.74 18.39
C PHE A 6 -21.30 -4.74 19.03
N LEU A 7 -22.02 -5.85 18.92
CA LEU A 7 -23.34 -6.01 19.56
C LEU A 7 -23.23 -6.04 21.09
N LEU A 8 -22.25 -6.76 21.63
CA LEU A 8 -21.94 -6.78 23.06
C LEU A 8 -21.53 -5.40 23.59
N PHE A 9 -20.80 -4.62 22.81
CA PHE A 9 -20.39 -3.25 23.17
C PHE A 9 -21.59 -2.31 23.25
N ILE A 10 -22.53 -2.39 22.30
CA ILE A 10 -23.76 -1.59 22.31
C ILE A 10 -24.65 -1.99 23.50
N ILE A 11 -24.79 -3.28 23.82
CA ILE A 11 -25.57 -3.78 24.94
C ILE A 11 -25.00 -3.30 26.27
N THR A 12 -23.68 -3.27 26.44
CA THR A 12 -23.05 -2.76 27.66
C THR A 12 -23.24 -1.25 27.82
N ILE A 13 -23.22 -0.47 26.76
CA ILE A 13 -23.50 0.97 26.82
C ILE A 13 -24.96 1.24 27.18
N ILE A 14 -25.89 0.49 26.60
CA ILE A 14 -27.33 0.60 26.92
C ILE A 14 -27.63 0.19 28.37
N LEU A 15 -26.99 -0.86 28.86
CA LEU A 15 -27.13 -1.29 30.28
C LEU A 15 -26.55 -0.25 31.25
N LEU A 16 -25.44 0.43 30.89
CA LEU A 16 -24.88 1.51 31.68
C LEU A 16 -25.79 2.76 31.72
N TRP A 17 -26.57 3.00 30.66
CA TRP A 17 -27.48 4.14 30.56
C TRP A 17 -28.81 3.86 31.33
N ILE A 18 -29.22 2.61 31.43
CA ILE A 18 -30.45 2.20 32.18
C ILE A 18 -30.21 2.13 33.69
N LEU A 19 -28.95 1.97 34.13
CA LEU A 19 -28.57 1.89 35.55
C LEU A 19 -28.06 3.24 36.10
N ASP A 20 -28.68 4.33 35.70
CA ASP A 20 -28.38 5.69 36.22
C ASP A 20 -28.86 5.79 37.69
N ILE A 21 -28.00 5.34 38.62
CA ILE A 21 -28.20 5.48 40.07
C ILE A 21 -27.37 6.67 40.53
N PRO A 22 -28.00 7.77 40.93
CA PRO A 22 -27.28 8.93 41.45
C PRO A 22 -26.63 8.60 42.79
N GLY A 23 -25.31 8.65 42.88
CA GLY A 23 -24.61 8.71 44.16
C GLY A 23 -23.49 7.73 44.46
N LYS A 24 -22.75 7.19 43.51
CA LYS A 24 -21.48 6.49 43.82
C LYS A 24 -20.33 7.06 43.02
N SER A 25 -19.35 7.62 43.74
CA SER A 25 -18.04 7.98 43.19
C SER A 25 -17.39 6.72 42.61
N LEU A 26 -17.18 6.69 41.28
CA LEU A 26 -16.44 5.62 40.64
C LEU A 26 -14.95 5.75 41.04
N SER A 27 -14.52 4.80 41.88
CA SER A 27 -13.11 4.61 42.19
C SER A 27 -12.36 4.21 40.93
N CYS A 28 -11.20 4.83 40.75
CA CYS A 28 -10.27 4.91 39.64
C CYS A 28 -9.78 3.59 39.00
N GLY A 29 -10.33 2.41 39.37
CA GLY A 29 -9.84 1.12 38.83
C GLY A 29 -10.38 0.73 37.45
N MET A 30 -11.59 1.14 37.08
CA MET A 30 -12.21 0.75 35.82
C MET A 30 -11.83 1.67 34.65
N CYS A 31 -11.39 2.89 34.94
CA CYS A 31 -10.89 3.83 33.90
C CYS A 31 -9.54 3.37 33.31
N LEU A 32 -8.72 2.66 34.10
CA LEU A 32 -7.41 2.15 33.65
C LEU A 32 -7.51 1.00 32.65
N ILE A 33 -8.57 0.22 32.67
CA ILE A 33 -8.75 -0.92 31.75
C ILE A 33 -9.25 -0.43 30.37
N ILE A 34 -10.03 0.64 30.33
CA ILE A 34 -10.52 1.22 29.06
C ILE A 34 -9.43 2.00 28.35
N PHE A 35 -8.47 2.60 29.09
CA PHE A 35 -7.34 3.31 28.52
C PHE A 35 -6.20 2.41 28.03
N SER A 36 -6.17 1.13 28.44
CA SER A 36 -5.12 0.19 28.02
C SER A 36 -5.31 -0.36 26.60
N THR A 37 -6.43 -0.06 25.92
CA THR A 37 -6.67 -0.46 24.52
C THR A 37 -6.66 0.70 23.54
N ALA A 38 -6.43 1.91 23.99
CA ALA A 38 -6.05 3.02 23.15
C ALA A 38 -4.58 2.80 22.76
N LYS A 39 -4.35 2.02 21.69
CA LYS A 39 -3.06 1.91 21.02
C LYS A 39 -2.62 3.35 20.74
N GLU A 40 -1.59 3.81 21.43
CA GLU A 40 -0.97 5.10 21.15
C GLU A 40 -0.65 5.10 19.64
N TYR A 41 -1.40 5.84 18.87
CA TYR A 41 -1.04 6.20 17.51
C TYR A 41 0.16 7.15 17.62
N SER A 42 1.31 6.57 17.90
CA SER A 42 2.57 7.20 17.62
C SER A 42 2.51 7.60 16.15
N MET A 43 2.58 8.90 15.87
CA MET A 43 2.82 9.41 14.52
C MET A 43 4.24 8.99 14.12
N GLY A 44 4.46 7.70 14.04
CA GLY A 44 5.73 7.08 13.73
C GLY A 44 6.17 7.46 12.33
N THR A 45 7.39 7.90 12.22
CA THR A 45 8.03 8.13 10.93
C THR A 45 8.04 6.80 10.17
N THR A 46 7.53 6.82 8.94
CA THR A 46 7.57 5.68 8.02
C THR A 46 8.92 4.96 8.04
N GLN A 47 8.94 3.66 8.27
CA GLN A 47 10.15 2.85 8.37
C GLN A 47 10.42 2.06 7.06
N PRO A 48 11.69 1.77 6.72
CA PRO A 48 12.03 0.80 5.68
C PRO A 48 11.83 -0.63 6.18
N ILE A 49 11.54 -1.57 5.28
CA ILE A 49 11.51 -3.00 5.60
C ILE A 49 12.98 -3.48 5.65
N ARG A 50 13.48 -3.82 6.84
CA ARG A 50 14.87 -4.18 7.06
C ARG A 50 15.12 -5.69 7.07
N ASN A 51 14.12 -6.45 7.51
CA ASN A 51 14.19 -7.90 7.54
C ASN A 51 14.06 -8.43 6.10
N LYS A 52 15.04 -9.26 5.67
CA LYS A 52 15.09 -9.81 4.31
C LYS A 52 13.96 -10.80 4.03
N ASP A 53 13.57 -11.59 5.03
CA ASP A 53 12.52 -12.60 4.89
C ASP A 53 11.14 -11.92 4.80
N GLU A 54 10.90 -10.91 5.65
CA GLU A 54 9.70 -10.07 5.58
C GLU A 54 9.62 -9.31 4.24
N LEU A 55 10.75 -8.78 3.76
CA LEU A 55 10.80 -8.10 2.46
C LEU A 55 10.50 -9.06 1.31
N ALA A 56 11.02 -10.28 1.38
CA ALA A 56 10.73 -11.31 0.37
C ALA A 56 9.23 -11.69 0.40
N ALA A 57 8.67 -11.96 1.58
CA ALA A 57 7.25 -12.25 1.76
C ALA A 57 6.36 -11.10 1.28
N PHE A 58 6.68 -9.86 1.68
CA PHE A 58 5.97 -8.65 1.27
C PHE A 58 5.96 -8.48 -0.26
N ARG A 59 7.10 -8.66 -0.91
CA ARG A 59 7.24 -8.56 -2.36
C ARG A 59 6.39 -9.61 -3.08
N MET A 60 6.32 -10.83 -2.54
CA MET A 60 5.62 -11.95 -3.17
C MET A 60 4.13 -12.03 -2.81
N TYR A 61 3.65 -11.24 -1.86
CA TYR A 61 2.27 -11.29 -1.36
C TYR A 61 1.20 -11.33 -2.46
N TYR A 62 1.28 -10.39 -3.41
CA TYR A 62 0.33 -10.33 -4.54
C TYR A 62 0.68 -11.24 -5.72
N LYS A 63 1.73 -12.04 -5.60
CA LYS A 63 2.04 -13.09 -6.58
C LYS A 63 1.52 -14.44 -6.12
N ASP A 64 1.75 -14.79 -4.84
CA ASP A 64 1.58 -16.13 -4.31
C ASP A 64 0.36 -16.27 -3.39
N ILE A 65 0.08 -15.29 -2.51
CA ILE A 65 -0.97 -15.39 -1.48
C ILE A 65 -2.30 -14.82 -2.00
N HIS A 66 -2.29 -13.61 -2.53
CA HIS A 66 -3.46 -12.95 -3.12
C HIS A 66 -3.18 -12.50 -4.56
N PRO A 67 -3.19 -13.40 -5.53
CA PRO A 67 -2.76 -13.13 -6.89
C PRO A 67 -3.45 -11.91 -7.52
N ASN A 68 -2.66 -10.87 -7.79
CA ASN A 68 -3.09 -9.66 -8.47
C ASN A 68 -1.87 -9.01 -9.15
N ARG A 69 -1.73 -9.17 -10.44
CA ARG A 69 -0.54 -8.73 -11.19
C ARG A 69 -0.31 -7.23 -11.16
N ARG A 70 -1.38 -6.42 -11.17
CA ARG A 70 -1.25 -4.96 -11.01
C ARG A 70 -0.64 -4.59 -9.67
N ASN A 71 -1.17 -5.16 -8.58
CA ASN A 71 -0.71 -4.86 -7.23
C ASN A 71 0.71 -5.40 -6.99
N TYR A 72 1.02 -6.59 -7.52
CA TYR A 72 2.38 -7.14 -7.53
C TYR A 72 3.35 -6.19 -8.24
N CYS A 73 3.00 -5.77 -9.47
CA CYS A 73 3.81 -4.84 -10.24
C CYS A 73 4.00 -3.50 -9.51
N LEU A 74 2.97 -2.98 -8.82
CA LEU A 74 3.06 -1.75 -8.02
C LEU A 74 4.12 -1.86 -6.91
N ILE A 75 4.10 -2.96 -6.15
CA ILE A 75 5.06 -3.21 -5.07
C ILE A 75 6.47 -3.37 -5.64
N VAL A 76 6.65 -4.21 -6.66
CA VAL A 76 7.96 -4.45 -7.27
C VAL A 76 8.54 -3.17 -7.86
N MET A 77 7.75 -2.41 -8.62
CA MET A 77 8.18 -1.12 -9.16
C MET A 77 8.53 -0.13 -8.06
N GLY A 78 7.73 -0.04 -7.01
CA GLY A 78 8.00 0.85 -5.87
C GLY A 78 9.31 0.51 -5.15
N LEU A 79 9.62 -0.78 -4.98
CA LEU A 79 10.84 -1.27 -4.35
C LEU A 79 12.09 -1.12 -5.24
N ASN A 80 11.94 -1.10 -6.56
CA ASN A 80 13.08 -1.14 -7.49
C ASN A 80 13.34 0.19 -8.24
N THR A 81 12.52 1.23 -8.04
CA THR A 81 12.69 2.50 -8.76
C THR A 81 12.89 3.70 -7.84
N ALA A 82 12.71 3.54 -6.54
CA ALA A 82 12.74 4.62 -5.55
C ALA A 82 11.84 5.83 -5.89
N LEU A 83 10.87 5.68 -6.78
CA LEU A 83 9.94 6.74 -7.15
C LEU A 83 8.98 7.08 -6.01
N ARG A 84 8.56 8.34 -5.95
CA ARG A 84 7.41 8.70 -5.10
C ARG A 84 6.15 8.05 -5.65
N ILE A 85 5.27 7.62 -4.76
CA ILE A 85 4.02 6.96 -5.18
C ILE A 85 3.21 7.81 -6.17
N SER A 86 3.20 9.13 -6.03
CA SER A 86 2.54 10.05 -6.97
C SER A 86 3.10 9.99 -8.37
N ASP A 87 4.42 9.84 -8.49
CA ASP A 87 5.12 9.79 -9.78
C ASP A 87 4.97 8.39 -10.39
N LEU A 88 5.05 7.35 -9.56
CA LEU A 88 4.82 5.96 -9.96
C LEU A 88 3.41 5.76 -10.56
N LEU A 89 2.38 6.30 -9.93
CA LEU A 89 0.99 6.16 -10.38
C LEU A 89 0.69 6.90 -11.69
N LYS A 90 1.52 7.84 -12.10
CA LYS A 90 1.37 8.57 -13.36
C LYS A 90 2.08 7.92 -14.54
N LEU A 91 2.86 6.87 -14.30
CA LEU A 91 3.54 6.16 -15.38
C LEU A 91 2.53 5.56 -16.35
N LYS A 92 2.81 5.76 -17.62
CA LYS A 92 2.10 5.14 -18.73
C LYS A 92 2.96 4.03 -19.33
N TRP A 93 2.34 3.18 -20.12
CA TRP A 93 3.05 2.09 -20.77
C TRP A 93 4.12 2.55 -21.76
N ASP A 94 3.89 3.65 -22.45
CA ASP A 94 4.89 4.29 -23.35
C ASP A 94 6.17 4.74 -22.63
N ASN A 95 6.11 5.01 -21.32
CA ASN A 95 7.32 5.32 -20.55
C ASN A 95 8.26 4.12 -20.41
N VAL A 96 7.73 2.90 -20.27
CA VAL A 96 8.49 1.68 -19.95
C VAL A 96 8.59 0.69 -21.10
N TYR A 97 7.74 0.82 -22.12
CA TYR A 97 7.66 -0.08 -23.26
C TYR A 97 7.68 0.70 -24.57
N ASN A 98 8.47 0.23 -25.52
CA ASN A 98 8.46 0.75 -26.88
C ASN A 98 7.51 -0.09 -27.73
N PHE A 99 6.37 0.49 -28.12
CA PHE A 99 5.33 -0.21 -28.90
C PHE A 99 5.73 -0.43 -30.37
N GLU A 100 6.61 0.40 -30.92
CA GLU A 100 7.11 0.26 -32.29
C GLU A 100 8.06 -0.94 -32.40
N HIS A 101 9.00 -1.05 -31.44
CA HIS A 101 10.00 -2.12 -31.45
C HIS A 101 9.63 -3.32 -30.59
N HIS A 102 8.48 -3.31 -29.93
CA HIS A 102 7.97 -4.37 -29.04
C HIS A 102 8.95 -4.79 -27.93
N VAL A 103 9.67 -3.81 -27.34
CA VAL A 103 10.67 -4.06 -26.28
C VAL A 103 10.45 -3.20 -25.06
N PHE A 104 10.77 -3.75 -23.88
CA PHE A 104 10.85 -2.96 -22.65
C PHE A 104 12.09 -2.10 -22.67
N ARG A 105 11.94 -0.83 -22.24
CA ARG A 105 13.06 0.09 -22.10
C ARG A 105 13.93 -0.31 -20.91
N SER A 106 15.25 -0.15 -21.04
CA SER A 106 16.18 -0.36 -19.92
C SER A 106 16.12 0.78 -18.89
N HIS A 107 15.72 1.96 -19.34
CA HIS A 107 15.55 3.15 -18.50
C HIS A 107 14.46 4.06 -19.08
N PHE A 108 13.91 4.92 -18.24
CA PHE A 108 12.90 5.90 -18.65
C PHE A 108 13.06 7.22 -17.87
N LEU A 109 12.54 8.29 -18.45
CA LEU A 109 12.58 9.62 -17.85
C LEU A 109 11.31 9.88 -17.05
N VAL A 110 11.47 10.39 -15.83
CA VAL A 110 10.37 10.87 -14.99
C VAL A 110 10.59 12.32 -14.60
N ASN A 111 9.59 13.15 -14.85
CA ASN A 111 9.55 14.50 -14.28
C ASN A 111 8.90 14.43 -12.89
N GLU A 112 9.70 14.63 -11.85
CA GLU A 112 9.22 14.58 -10.46
C GLU A 112 8.27 15.76 -10.16
N GLN A 113 7.04 15.47 -9.74
CA GLN A 113 6.04 16.49 -9.43
C GLN A 113 6.45 17.48 -8.33
N LYS A 114 7.17 16.98 -7.31
CA LYS A 114 7.53 17.81 -6.16
C LYS A 114 8.69 18.75 -6.43
N THR A 115 9.63 18.37 -7.30
CA THR A 115 10.88 19.08 -7.51
C THR A 115 11.01 19.66 -8.92
N GLY A 116 10.17 19.23 -9.86
CA GLY A 116 10.27 19.56 -11.27
C GLY A 116 11.52 19.01 -11.97
N LYS A 117 12.33 18.19 -11.27
CA LYS A 117 13.55 17.62 -11.81
C LYS A 117 13.26 16.41 -12.70
N ASN A 118 14.00 16.30 -13.78
CA ASN A 118 14.00 15.12 -14.62
C ASN A 118 14.97 14.08 -14.04
N ASN A 119 14.46 12.89 -13.75
CA ASN A 119 15.25 11.77 -13.25
C ASN A 119 15.22 10.62 -14.25
N TYR A 120 16.39 10.07 -14.55
CA TYR A 120 16.50 8.79 -15.27
C TYR A 120 16.37 7.63 -14.29
N VAL A 121 15.40 6.76 -14.54
CA VAL A 121 15.12 5.59 -13.72
C VAL A 121 15.49 4.34 -14.52
N THR A 122 16.37 3.52 -13.97
CA THR A 122 16.75 2.24 -14.57
C THR A 122 15.74 1.16 -14.19
N LEU A 123 15.33 0.34 -15.16
CA LEU A 123 14.53 -0.85 -14.95
C LEU A 123 15.45 -2.07 -14.81
N ASN A 124 15.54 -2.61 -13.61
CA ASN A 124 16.23 -3.88 -13.40
C ASN A 124 15.37 -5.08 -13.86
N CYS A 125 15.97 -6.27 -13.88
CA CYS A 125 15.29 -7.50 -14.32
C CYS A 125 13.98 -7.76 -13.54
N ASN A 126 13.99 -7.59 -12.22
CA ASN A 126 12.79 -7.82 -11.39
C ASN A 126 11.62 -6.90 -11.77
N ALA A 127 11.90 -5.61 -11.99
CA ALA A 127 10.89 -4.64 -12.41
C ALA A 127 10.39 -4.94 -13.82
N THR A 128 11.29 -5.28 -14.74
CA THR A 128 10.94 -5.64 -16.12
C THR A 128 10.09 -6.90 -16.18
N ASP A 129 10.41 -7.93 -15.39
CA ASP A 129 9.64 -9.18 -15.36
C ASP A 129 8.24 -8.99 -14.77
N ALA A 130 8.12 -8.17 -13.72
CA ALA A 130 6.81 -7.82 -13.17
C ALA A 130 5.96 -7.03 -14.18
N LEU A 131 6.57 -6.06 -14.88
CA LEU A 131 5.91 -5.31 -15.94
C LEU A 131 5.50 -6.22 -17.10
N ARG A 132 6.37 -7.12 -17.55
CA ARG A 132 6.10 -8.07 -18.64
C ARG A 132 4.94 -8.99 -18.30
N ALA A 133 4.93 -9.57 -17.08
CA ALA A 133 3.85 -10.43 -16.63
C ALA A 133 2.50 -9.70 -16.60
N TYR A 134 2.50 -8.44 -16.16
CA TYR A 134 1.29 -7.62 -16.13
C TYR A 134 0.87 -7.14 -17.52
N PHE A 135 1.82 -6.79 -18.39
CA PHE A 135 1.59 -6.42 -19.79
C PHE A 135 0.88 -7.54 -20.56
N ASN A 136 1.39 -8.78 -20.43
CA ASN A 136 0.84 -9.95 -21.11
C ASN A 136 -0.58 -10.30 -20.66
N GLU A 137 -0.96 -10.03 -19.42
CA GLU A 137 -2.33 -10.21 -18.94
C GLU A 137 -3.25 -9.08 -19.40
N ARG A 138 -2.72 -7.86 -19.40
CA ARG A 138 -3.52 -6.65 -19.59
C ARG A 138 -3.75 -6.31 -21.05
N HIS A 139 -2.78 -6.59 -21.92
CA HIS A 139 -2.73 -6.15 -23.33
C HIS A 139 -3.01 -4.64 -23.45
N PRO A 140 -2.20 -3.77 -22.84
CA PRO A 140 -2.45 -2.36 -22.80
C PRO A 140 -2.15 -1.67 -24.13
N THR A 141 -2.72 -0.48 -24.31
CA THR A 141 -2.35 0.44 -25.39
C THR A 141 -1.30 1.46 -24.91
N GLU A 142 -0.67 2.13 -25.84
CA GLU A 142 0.48 3.02 -25.63
C GLU A 142 0.25 4.08 -24.55
N HIS A 143 -0.89 4.76 -24.58
CA HIS A 143 -1.16 5.90 -23.68
C HIS A 143 -1.91 5.53 -22.40
N GLU A 144 -2.15 4.25 -22.16
CA GLU A 144 -2.77 3.80 -20.91
C GLU A 144 -1.81 3.95 -19.72
N PHE A 145 -2.36 4.31 -18.55
CA PHE A 145 -1.61 4.26 -17.31
C PHE A 145 -1.29 2.80 -16.93
N ILE A 146 -0.12 2.58 -16.33
CA ILE A 146 0.26 1.24 -15.84
C ILE A 146 -0.70 0.80 -14.72
N PHE A 147 -0.92 1.68 -13.75
CA PHE A 147 -1.71 1.36 -12.54
C PHE A 147 -3.12 1.93 -12.62
N THR A 148 -3.98 1.33 -13.42
CA THR A 148 -5.34 1.81 -13.66
C THR A 148 -6.34 1.26 -12.65
N LYS A 149 -7.48 1.96 -12.51
CA LYS A 149 -8.65 1.46 -11.80
C LYS A 149 -9.22 0.22 -12.51
N ALA A 150 -9.79 -0.73 -11.76
CA ALA A 150 -10.46 -1.88 -12.35
C ALA A 150 -11.65 -1.48 -13.24
N THR A 151 -12.35 -0.41 -12.84
CA THR A 151 -13.55 0.10 -13.53
C THR A 151 -13.25 1.01 -14.71
N CYS A 152 -12.03 1.58 -14.80
CA CYS A 152 -11.69 2.55 -15.85
C CYS A 152 -10.22 2.49 -16.24
N ARG A 153 -9.95 2.03 -17.46
CA ARG A 153 -8.59 1.92 -18.01
C ARG A 153 -7.89 3.27 -18.25
N ARG A 154 -8.66 4.35 -18.35
CA ARG A 154 -8.15 5.70 -18.62
C ARG A 154 -7.74 6.47 -17.36
N GLN A 155 -8.05 5.94 -16.18
CA GLN A 155 -7.75 6.60 -14.92
C GLN A 155 -6.82 5.78 -14.06
N PRO A 156 -5.74 6.37 -13.51
CA PRO A 156 -4.88 5.69 -12.57
C PRO A 156 -5.60 5.49 -11.23
N ILE A 157 -5.14 4.54 -10.45
CA ILE A 157 -5.54 4.43 -9.04
C ILE A 157 -5.05 5.66 -8.27
N ASN A 158 -5.78 6.04 -7.24
CA ASN A 158 -5.39 7.18 -6.41
C ASN A 158 -4.40 6.75 -5.31
N ARG A 159 -3.80 7.74 -4.63
CA ARG A 159 -2.82 7.52 -3.56
C ARG A 159 -3.41 6.71 -2.39
N ALA A 160 -4.67 6.94 -2.03
CA ALA A 160 -5.33 6.20 -0.96
C ALA A 160 -5.52 4.71 -1.32
N GLN A 161 -5.79 4.42 -2.59
CA GLN A 161 -5.90 3.05 -3.08
C GLN A 161 -4.52 2.35 -3.11
N ALA A 162 -3.48 3.04 -3.57
CA ALA A 162 -2.11 2.53 -3.50
C ALA A 162 -1.65 2.29 -2.06
N TYR A 163 -1.99 3.21 -1.14
CA TYR A 163 -1.71 3.04 0.29
C TYR A 163 -2.37 1.77 0.84
N ARG A 164 -3.66 1.54 0.55
CA ARG A 164 -4.36 0.32 0.98
C ARG A 164 -3.70 -0.95 0.43
N ILE A 165 -3.28 -0.96 -0.83
CA ILE A 165 -2.57 -2.09 -1.43
C ILE A 165 -1.28 -2.41 -0.66
N VAL A 166 -0.46 -1.40 -0.41
CA VAL A 166 0.81 -1.55 0.33
C VAL A 166 0.54 -1.97 1.78
N ARG A 167 -0.45 -1.35 2.42
CA ARG A 167 -0.78 -1.61 3.81
C ARG A 167 -1.32 -3.03 4.02
N THR A 168 -2.22 -3.51 3.16
CA THR A 168 -2.73 -4.89 3.23
C THR A 168 -1.60 -5.92 3.11
N ALA A 169 -0.67 -5.73 2.18
CA ALA A 169 0.48 -6.63 2.08
C ALA A 169 1.38 -6.57 3.32
N ALA A 170 1.61 -5.38 3.87
CA ALA A 170 2.46 -5.19 5.04
C ALA A 170 1.84 -5.82 6.31
N GLU A 171 0.54 -5.67 6.53
CA GLU A 171 -0.17 -6.24 7.69
C GLU A 171 -0.08 -7.76 7.76
N GLU A 172 0.06 -8.43 6.62
CA GLU A 172 0.15 -9.89 6.54
C GLU A 172 1.59 -10.42 6.55
N THR A 173 2.57 -9.57 6.22
CA THR A 173 3.94 -10.06 5.96
C THR A 173 5.04 -9.36 6.76
N VAL A 174 4.75 -8.21 7.35
CA VAL A 174 5.73 -7.40 8.09
C VAL A 174 5.20 -7.10 9.48
N GLN A 175 6.05 -7.28 10.50
CA GLN A 175 5.65 -7.02 11.89
C GLN A 175 5.56 -5.52 12.23
N ASP A 176 6.20 -4.64 11.42
CA ASP A 176 6.22 -3.20 11.64
C ASP A 176 4.96 -2.51 11.11
N GLU A 177 4.23 -1.86 12.00
CA GLU A 177 3.00 -1.12 11.68
C GLU A 177 3.23 0.19 10.91
N HIS A 178 4.48 0.65 10.80
CA HIS A 178 4.83 1.92 10.16
C HIS A 178 5.14 1.80 8.67
N ILE A 179 4.81 0.66 8.06
CA ILE A 179 5.02 0.43 6.63
C ILE A 179 3.94 1.14 5.81
N SER A 180 4.39 1.93 4.84
CA SER A 180 3.53 2.71 3.94
C SER A 180 4.14 2.82 2.55
N CYS A 181 3.49 3.57 1.65
CA CYS A 181 4.06 3.83 0.32
C CYS A 181 5.45 4.48 0.35
N HIS A 182 5.79 5.25 1.40
CA HIS A 182 7.13 5.81 1.56
C HIS A 182 8.16 4.75 1.95
N SER A 183 7.74 3.67 2.60
CA SER A 183 8.62 2.55 2.93
C SER A 183 9.21 1.89 1.70
N LEU A 184 8.45 1.78 0.61
CA LEU A 184 8.95 1.24 -0.66
C LEU A 184 10.19 1.99 -1.14
N ARG A 185 10.15 3.32 -1.08
CA ARG A 185 11.28 4.16 -1.49
C ARG A 185 12.46 4.11 -0.51
N LYS A 186 12.19 3.93 0.80
CA LYS A 186 13.24 3.85 1.83
C LYS A 186 13.91 2.48 1.88
N THR A 187 13.24 1.45 1.38
CA THR A 187 13.74 0.06 1.30
C THR A 187 14.61 -0.17 0.06
N PHE A 188 14.51 0.70 -0.94
CA PHE A 188 15.31 0.69 -2.17
C PHE A 188 16.82 0.69 -1.91
#